data_301b646bd75674c8413c743b68c4fceb
#
_entry.id   301b646bd75674c8413c743b68c4fceb
#
_cell.length_a   1.000
_cell.length_b   1.000
_cell.length_c   1.000
_cell.angle_alpha   90.00
_cell.angle_beta   90.00
_cell.angle_gamma   90.00
#
_symmetry.space_group_name_H-M   'P 1'
#
loop_
_entity.id
_entity.type
_entity.pdbx_description
1 polymer ?
#
loop_
_entity_poly.entity_id
_entity_poly.type
_entity_poly.pdbx_seq_one_letter_code
_entity_poly.pdbx_strand_id
1 'polypeptide(L)'
;MGRRHILHCDMNCFYASVEMQRHPELRNTPLAVCGSQEERHGIVLTANYIAKPYGVKTGMAIWQAKQRCPDLVTLPPDMDEYIRISRFAHEIYEDYTDQVEPFGLDECWLDVTGSVGLYGSPMSIAREISNRIKFELGITASIGVADNKITSKLGSDYKKPDAITQISESNYKEIVYPLPVEDLLYVGPATSKKLR
;
A
#
# COMPACT_ATOMS: atom_id res chain seq x y z
N MET A 1 -1.85 31.11 -0.67
CA MET A 1 -1.50 29.87 0.08
C MET A 1 -0.45 29.14 -0.73
N GLY A 2 0.65 28.71 -0.10
CA GLY A 2 1.68 27.92 -0.76
C GLY A 2 1.13 26.55 -1.22
N ARG A 3 1.78 25.92 -2.20
CA ARG A 3 1.44 24.58 -2.68
C ARG A 3 1.69 23.56 -1.55
N ARG A 4 0.73 22.68 -1.27
CA ARG A 4 0.89 21.60 -0.30
C ARG A 4 1.70 20.46 -0.92
N HIS A 5 2.36 19.68 -0.07
CA HIS A 5 3.10 18.49 -0.46
C HIS A 5 2.65 17.30 0.40
N ILE A 6 1.78 16.48 -0.18
CA ILE A 6 1.18 15.33 0.49
C ILE A 6 1.79 14.05 -0.08
N LEU A 7 2.34 13.23 0.80
CA LEU A 7 2.71 11.87 0.48
C LEU A 7 1.59 10.93 0.92
N HIS A 8 1.37 9.87 0.17
CA HIS A 8 0.62 8.70 0.59
C HIS A 8 1.53 7.48 0.53
N CYS A 9 1.83 6.89 1.68
CA CYS A 9 2.63 5.69 1.81
C CYS A 9 1.71 4.48 1.93
N ASP A 10 1.99 3.40 1.19
CA ASP A 10 1.20 2.16 1.14
C ASP A 10 2.18 0.98 1.14
N MET A 11 2.25 0.24 2.25
CA MET A 11 3.14 -0.92 2.41
C MET A 11 2.66 -2.07 1.55
N ASN A 12 3.50 -2.53 0.63
CA ASN A 12 3.14 -3.48 -0.42
C ASN A 12 2.77 -4.85 0.13
N CYS A 13 1.55 -5.32 -0.19
CA CYS A 13 0.98 -6.60 0.29
C CYS A 13 1.33 -6.88 1.76
N PHE A 14 1.05 -5.92 2.62
CA PHE A 14 1.61 -5.76 3.95
C PHE A 14 1.66 -7.05 4.77
N TYR A 15 0.52 -7.69 5.05
CA TYR A 15 0.50 -8.91 5.86
C TYR A 15 1.36 -10.02 5.24
N ALA A 16 1.25 -10.24 3.93
CA ALA A 16 2.07 -11.24 3.27
C ALA A 16 3.56 -10.89 3.28
N SER A 17 3.91 -9.60 3.21
CA SER A 17 5.30 -9.13 3.31
C SER A 17 5.89 -9.37 4.69
N VAL A 18 5.13 -9.12 5.76
CA VAL A 18 5.53 -9.41 7.13
C VAL A 18 5.73 -10.92 7.32
N GLU A 19 4.81 -11.75 6.82
CA GLU A 19 4.97 -13.20 6.91
C GLU A 19 6.18 -13.72 6.12
N MET A 20 6.45 -13.19 4.92
CA MET A 20 7.65 -13.54 4.16
C MET A 20 8.95 -13.11 4.83
N GLN A 21 8.92 -12.08 5.68
CA GLN A 21 10.06 -11.68 6.49
C GLN A 21 10.33 -12.68 7.61
N ARG A 22 9.27 -13.13 8.29
CA ARG A 22 9.34 -14.11 9.40
C ARG A 22 9.62 -15.53 8.91
N HIS A 23 9.17 -15.85 7.69
CA HIS A 23 9.30 -17.13 7.00
C HIS A 23 10.07 -16.97 5.69
N PRO A 24 11.40 -16.79 5.73
CA PRO A 24 12.22 -16.54 4.53
C PRO A 24 12.10 -17.63 3.47
N GLU A 25 11.81 -18.86 3.86
CA GLU A 25 11.57 -20.01 2.97
C GLU A 25 10.35 -19.80 2.05
N LEU A 26 9.39 -18.94 2.44
CA LEU A 26 8.18 -18.65 1.67
C LEU A 26 8.34 -17.48 0.69
N ARG A 27 9.48 -16.81 0.67
CA ARG A 27 9.70 -15.62 -0.18
C ARG A 27 9.48 -15.85 -1.66
N ASN A 28 9.76 -17.06 -2.12
CA ASN A 28 9.66 -17.45 -3.53
C ASN A 28 8.44 -18.33 -3.83
N THR A 29 7.48 -18.41 -2.93
CA THR A 29 6.27 -19.21 -3.08
C THR A 29 5.03 -18.31 -3.19
N PRO A 30 3.97 -18.74 -3.92
CA PRO A 30 2.70 -18.04 -3.86
C PRO A 30 2.14 -18.10 -2.43
N LEU A 31 1.93 -16.95 -1.81
CA LEU A 31 1.50 -16.84 -0.42
C LEU A 31 0.27 -15.94 -0.29
N ALA A 32 -0.66 -16.36 0.55
CA ALA A 32 -1.76 -15.54 1.01
C ALA A 32 -1.94 -15.63 2.52
N VAL A 33 -2.21 -14.50 3.17
CA VAL A 33 -2.69 -14.45 4.54
C VAL A 33 -4.20 -14.49 4.50
N CYS A 34 -4.81 -15.39 5.27
CA CYS A 34 -6.22 -15.71 5.18
C CYS A 34 -6.87 -15.76 6.56
N GLY A 35 -8.12 -15.32 6.64
CA GLY A 35 -8.93 -15.49 7.84
C GLY A 35 -9.22 -16.97 8.16
N SER A 36 -9.71 -17.25 9.38
CA SER A 36 -9.98 -18.60 9.84
C SER A 36 -11.04 -19.31 8.99
N GLN A 37 -10.74 -20.52 8.54
CA GLN A 37 -11.71 -21.39 7.83
C GLN A 37 -12.81 -21.91 8.77
N GLU A 38 -12.47 -22.16 10.04
CA GLU A 38 -13.37 -22.75 11.04
C GLU A 38 -14.51 -21.79 11.40
N GLU A 39 -14.27 -20.50 11.36
CA GLU A 39 -15.25 -19.45 11.66
C GLU A 39 -16.09 -19.03 10.44
N ARG A 40 -16.13 -19.79 9.36
CA ARG A 40 -16.78 -19.46 8.08
C ARG A 40 -16.29 -18.16 7.40
N HIS A 41 -15.16 -17.60 7.86
CA HIS A 41 -14.56 -16.36 7.33
C HIS A 41 -13.29 -16.63 6.54
N GLY A 42 -13.16 -17.81 5.96
CA GLY A 42 -12.01 -18.25 5.18
C GLY A 42 -11.82 -17.47 3.87
N ILE A 43 -11.49 -16.16 3.98
CA ILE A 43 -11.18 -15.30 2.84
C ILE A 43 -9.72 -14.88 2.83
N VAL A 44 -9.22 -14.57 1.64
CA VAL A 44 -7.92 -13.94 1.44
C VAL A 44 -7.95 -12.52 1.97
N LEU A 45 -7.11 -12.20 2.95
CA LEU A 45 -6.90 -10.85 3.46
C LEU A 45 -5.88 -10.11 2.59
N THR A 46 -4.77 -10.77 2.27
CA THR A 46 -3.77 -10.25 1.33
C THR A 46 -3.05 -11.39 0.63
N ALA A 47 -2.51 -11.14 -0.56
CA ALA A 47 -1.71 -12.09 -1.33
C ALA A 47 -0.42 -11.42 -1.80
N ASN A 48 0.69 -12.17 -1.83
CA ASN A 48 1.96 -11.66 -2.34
C ASN A 48 1.95 -11.48 -3.87
N TYR A 49 2.99 -10.83 -4.38
CA TYR A 49 3.10 -10.55 -5.83
C TYR A 49 3.35 -11.80 -6.68
N ILE A 50 3.66 -12.95 -6.08
CA ILE A 50 3.77 -14.24 -6.78
C ILE A 50 2.39 -14.85 -6.97
N ALA A 51 1.48 -14.72 -5.99
CA ALA A 51 0.12 -15.24 -6.07
C ALA A 51 -0.83 -14.35 -6.91
N LYS A 52 -0.62 -13.02 -6.91
CA LYS A 52 -1.48 -12.07 -7.65
C LYS A 52 -1.64 -12.35 -9.15
N PRO A 53 -0.59 -12.72 -9.93
CA PRO A 53 -0.73 -13.06 -11.35
C PRO A 53 -1.65 -14.24 -11.64
N TYR A 54 -1.83 -15.16 -10.68
CA TYR A 54 -2.82 -16.25 -10.79
C TYR A 54 -4.26 -15.78 -10.56
N GLY A 55 -4.46 -14.47 -10.30
CA GLY A 55 -5.76 -13.89 -10.06
C GLY A 55 -6.26 -14.06 -8.61
N VAL A 56 -5.38 -14.36 -7.66
CA VAL A 56 -5.70 -14.35 -6.22
C VAL A 56 -5.90 -12.91 -5.77
N LYS A 57 -7.07 -12.61 -5.17
CA LYS A 57 -7.48 -11.26 -4.78
C LYS A 57 -7.97 -11.23 -3.33
N THR A 58 -7.80 -10.10 -2.66
CA THR A 58 -8.41 -9.82 -1.35
C THR A 58 -9.93 -9.99 -1.42
N GLY A 59 -10.52 -10.58 -0.38
CA GLY A 59 -11.94 -10.90 -0.29
C GLY A 59 -12.34 -12.21 -0.99
N MET A 60 -11.44 -12.86 -1.73
CA MET A 60 -11.71 -14.14 -2.38
C MET A 60 -11.77 -15.27 -1.36
N ALA A 61 -12.71 -16.21 -1.51
CA ALA A 61 -12.73 -17.42 -0.70
C ALA A 61 -11.47 -18.26 -0.92
N ILE A 62 -10.94 -18.87 0.16
CA ILE A 62 -9.68 -19.66 0.09
C ILE A 62 -9.76 -20.78 -0.95
N TRP A 63 -10.88 -21.48 -1.04
CA TRP A 63 -11.04 -22.55 -2.03
C TRP A 63 -10.94 -22.04 -3.47
N GLN A 64 -11.49 -20.86 -3.77
CA GLN A 64 -11.36 -20.21 -5.07
C GLN A 64 -9.91 -19.79 -5.36
N ALA A 65 -9.23 -19.26 -4.35
CA ALA A 65 -7.83 -18.88 -4.45
C ALA A 65 -6.95 -20.11 -4.78
N LYS A 66 -7.15 -21.23 -4.07
CA LYS A 66 -6.45 -22.50 -4.31
C LYS A 66 -6.78 -23.12 -5.68
N GLN A 67 -7.99 -22.92 -6.17
CA GLN A 67 -8.38 -23.37 -7.51
C GLN A 67 -7.59 -22.62 -8.61
N ARG A 68 -7.32 -21.33 -8.40
CA ARG A 68 -6.54 -20.49 -9.32
C ARG A 68 -5.04 -20.68 -9.18
N CYS A 69 -4.56 -20.92 -7.98
CA CYS A 69 -3.17 -21.13 -7.64
C CYS A 69 -3.04 -22.38 -6.77
N PRO A 70 -2.91 -23.60 -7.38
CA PRO A 70 -2.85 -24.88 -6.64
C PRO A 70 -1.76 -24.95 -5.59
N ASP A 71 -0.61 -24.31 -5.86
CA ASP A 71 0.56 -24.26 -4.95
C ASP A 71 0.47 -23.13 -3.92
N LEU A 72 -0.70 -22.50 -3.75
CA LEU A 72 -0.88 -21.39 -2.81
C LEU A 72 -0.70 -21.85 -1.37
N VAL A 73 0.32 -21.31 -0.72
CA VAL A 73 0.50 -21.43 0.74
C VAL A 73 -0.42 -20.42 1.42
N THR A 74 -1.15 -20.87 2.44
CA THR A 74 -2.04 -20.01 3.22
C THR A 74 -1.61 -19.99 4.68
N LEU A 75 -1.47 -18.79 5.25
CA LEU A 75 -1.13 -18.58 6.67
C LEU A 75 -2.27 -17.83 7.37
N PRO A 76 -2.51 -18.11 8.66
CA PRO A 76 -3.39 -17.28 9.48
C PRO A 76 -2.75 -15.91 9.72
N PRO A 77 -3.54 -14.85 10.01
CA PRO A 77 -3.00 -13.54 10.32
C PRO A 77 -2.41 -13.48 11.74
N ASP A 78 -1.27 -12.82 11.88
CA ASP A 78 -0.69 -12.42 13.15
C ASP A 78 -0.87 -10.90 13.35
N MET A 79 -2.02 -10.51 13.90
CA MET A 79 -2.38 -9.11 14.04
C MET A 79 -1.46 -8.34 14.98
N ASP A 80 -0.95 -8.97 16.03
CA ASP A 80 -0.03 -8.32 16.98
C ASP A 80 1.27 -7.93 16.28
N GLU A 81 1.79 -8.81 15.44
CA GLU A 81 2.98 -8.54 14.66
C GLU A 81 2.74 -7.44 13.61
N TYR A 82 1.58 -7.47 12.92
CA TYR A 82 1.26 -6.42 11.94
C TYR A 82 1.13 -5.05 12.60
N ILE A 83 0.51 -4.97 13.77
CA ILE A 83 0.43 -3.73 14.56
C ILE A 83 1.84 -3.25 14.96
N ARG A 84 2.72 -4.16 15.35
CA ARG A 84 4.11 -3.85 15.73
C ARG A 84 4.88 -3.24 14.56
N ILE A 85 4.84 -3.87 13.39
CA ILE A 85 5.54 -3.37 12.19
C ILE A 85 4.93 -2.05 11.70
N SER A 86 3.59 -1.91 11.76
CA SER A 86 2.89 -0.67 11.46
C SER A 86 3.39 0.49 12.33
N ARG A 87 3.57 0.27 13.64
CA ARG A 87 4.11 1.29 14.56
C ARG A 87 5.52 1.72 14.19
N PHE A 88 6.41 0.79 13.84
CA PHE A 88 7.74 1.14 13.37
C PHE A 88 7.72 1.96 12.08
N ALA A 89 6.80 1.65 11.15
CA ALA A 89 6.63 2.48 9.97
C ALA A 89 6.18 3.90 10.34
N HIS A 90 5.29 4.06 11.32
CA HIS A 90 4.85 5.37 11.82
C HIS A 90 6.01 6.15 12.47
N GLU A 91 6.86 5.50 13.27
CA GLU A 91 8.06 6.12 13.81
C GLU A 91 8.98 6.67 12.70
N ILE A 92 9.13 5.93 11.60
CA ILE A 92 9.84 6.42 10.41
C ILE A 92 9.16 7.66 9.81
N TYR A 93 7.84 7.69 9.72
CA TYR A 93 7.10 8.85 9.16
C TYR A 93 7.23 10.09 10.04
N GLU A 94 7.16 9.93 11.35
CA GLU A 94 7.24 11.01 12.34
C GLU A 94 8.61 11.70 12.36
N ASP A 95 9.67 11.06 11.90
CA ASP A 95 10.98 11.70 11.72
C ASP A 95 10.95 12.80 10.64
N TYR A 96 9.98 12.77 9.74
CA TYR A 96 9.89 13.73 8.62
C TYR A 96 8.79 14.78 8.81
N THR A 97 7.75 14.50 9.57
CA THR A 97 6.63 15.43 9.81
C THR A 97 5.80 14.99 11.02
N ASP A 98 5.25 15.96 11.74
CA ASP A 98 4.23 15.74 12.78
C ASP A 98 2.80 15.62 12.19
N GLN A 99 2.63 15.88 10.90
CA GLN A 99 1.35 15.82 10.21
C GLN A 99 1.16 14.44 9.56
N VAL A 100 1.01 13.42 10.41
CA VAL A 100 0.85 11.99 10.03
C VAL A 100 -0.59 11.59 10.24
N GLU A 101 -1.26 11.12 9.18
CA GLU A 101 -2.66 10.67 9.23
C GLU A 101 -2.75 9.20 8.80
N PRO A 102 -2.96 8.26 9.73
CA PRO A 102 -3.13 6.84 9.43
C PRO A 102 -4.39 6.56 8.61
N PHE A 103 -4.28 5.59 7.70
CA PHE A 103 -5.39 5.04 6.94
C PHE A 103 -5.30 3.50 6.93
N GLY A 104 -5.66 2.88 8.06
CA GLY A 104 -5.43 1.46 8.30
C GLY A 104 -4.06 1.18 8.93
N LEU A 105 -3.58 -0.06 8.82
CA LEU A 105 -2.29 -0.49 9.38
C LEU A 105 -1.13 -0.25 8.44
N ASP A 106 -1.39 -0.24 7.15
CA ASP A 106 -0.38 -0.24 6.08
C ASP A 106 -0.38 1.02 5.21
N GLU A 107 -1.32 1.92 5.43
CA GLU A 107 -1.44 3.16 4.67
C GLU A 107 -1.38 4.40 5.57
N CYS A 108 -0.76 5.48 5.06
CA CYS A 108 -0.65 6.73 5.81
C CYS A 108 -0.50 7.93 4.87
N TRP A 109 -1.16 9.05 5.19
CA TRP A 109 -0.87 10.34 4.58
C TRP A 109 0.08 11.15 5.44
N LEU A 110 1.03 11.83 4.78
CA LEU A 110 2.01 12.70 5.39
C LEU A 110 1.92 14.08 4.71
N ASP A 111 1.68 15.13 5.46
CA ASP A 111 1.87 16.49 4.95
C ASP A 111 3.32 16.92 5.25
N VAL A 112 4.16 16.91 4.23
CA VAL A 112 5.57 17.28 4.34
C VAL A 112 5.84 18.71 3.87
N THR A 113 4.81 19.55 3.75
CA THR A 113 4.93 20.93 3.26
C THR A 113 5.93 21.75 4.09
N GLY A 114 5.88 21.61 5.42
CA GLY A 114 6.81 22.29 6.32
C GLY A 114 8.22 21.68 6.36
N SER A 115 8.39 20.47 5.87
CA SER A 115 9.63 19.69 6.01
C SER A 115 10.60 19.84 4.84
N VAL A 116 10.14 20.38 3.71
CA VAL A 116 10.97 20.51 2.49
C VAL A 116 12.20 21.40 2.67
N GLY A 117 12.14 22.34 3.61
CA GLY A 117 13.30 23.19 3.96
C GLY A 117 14.43 22.44 4.67
N LEU A 118 14.10 21.33 5.35
CA LEU A 118 15.04 20.51 6.11
C LEU A 118 15.53 19.29 5.29
N TYR A 119 14.62 18.62 4.61
CA TYR A 119 14.88 17.33 3.95
C TYR A 119 14.93 17.40 2.41
N GLY A 120 14.82 18.63 1.85
CA GLY A 120 14.82 18.84 0.41
C GLY A 120 13.44 18.66 -0.24
N SER A 121 13.38 18.12 -1.46
CA SER A 121 12.12 18.00 -2.19
C SER A 121 11.20 16.92 -1.61
N PRO A 122 9.87 17.01 -1.84
CA PRO A 122 8.94 15.95 -1.45
C PRO A 122 9.32 14.58 -2.02
N MET A 123 9.92 14.56 -3.21
CA MET A 123 10.44 13.34 -3.84
C MET A 123 11.67 12.78 -3.12
N SER A 124 12.53 13.64 -2.56
CA SER A 124 13.67 13.21 -1.72
C SER A 124 13.18 12.56 -0.44
N ILE A 125 12.23 13.19 0.23
CA ILE A 125 11.59 12.65 1.45
C ILE A 125 10.95 11.28 1.14
N ALA A 126 10.18 11.17 0.06
CA ALA A 126 9.56 9.90 -0.34
C ALA A 126 10.59 8.79 -0.59
N ARG A 127 11.74 9.11 -1.20
CA ARG A 127 12.82 8.13 -1.43
C ARG A 127 13.47 7.69 -0.12
N GLU A 128 13.72 8.60 0.79
CA GLU A 128 14.29 8.27 2.10
C GLU A 128 13.35 7.38 2.90
N ILE A 129 12.06 7.73 2.98
CA ILE A 129 11.04 6.92 3.63
C ILE A 129 10.98 5.52 3.00
N SER A 130 10.90 5.42 1.67
CA SER A 130 10.89 4.14 0.96
C SER A 130 12.12 3.29 1.29
N ASN A 131 13.30 3.89 1.31
CA ASN A 131 14.55 3.20 1.66
C ASN A 131 14.56 2.75 3.12
N ARG A 132 14.12 3.58 4.04
CA ARG A 132 14.05 3.23 5.46
C ARG A 132 13.09 2.08 5.71
N ILE A 133 11.88 2.10 5.14
CA ILE A 133 10.94 0.98 5.21
C ILE A 133 11.59 -0.29 4.67
N LYS A 134 12.30 -0.20 3.54
CA LYS A 134 12.95 -1.34 2.92
C LYS A 134 14.08 -1.92 3.74
N PHE A 135 14.97 -1.09 4.26
CA PHE A 135 16.20 -1.55 4.93
C PHE A 135 16.05 -1.73 6.44
N GLU A 136 15.17 -0.97 7.10
CA GLU A 136 14.93 -1.08 8.53
C GLU A 136 13.83 -2.10 8.85
N LEU A 137 12.75 -2.15 8.03
CA LEU A 137 11.62 -3.06 8.27
C LEU A 137 11.64 -4.30 7.35
N GLY A 138 12.50 -4.34 6.32
CA GLY A 138 12.60 -5.49 5.41
C GLY A 138 11.38 -5.70 4.49
N ILE A 139 10.50 -4.72 4.34
CA ILE A 139 9.33 -4.72 3.48
C ILE A 139 9.42 -3.56 2.49
N THR A 140 8.54 -3.48 1.49
CA THR A 140 8.53 -2.37 0.54
C THR A 140 7.25 -1.54 0.64
N ALA A 141 7.33 -0.28 0.22
CA ALA A 141 6.16 0.59 0.11
C ALA A 141 6.08 1.23 -1.28
N SER A 142 4.86 1.51 -1.72
CA SER A 142 4.60 2.39 -2.86
C SER A 142 4.14 3.74 -2.34
N ILE A 143 4.74 4.82 -2.85
CA ILE A 143 4.50 6.17 -2.34
C ILE A 143 4.01 7.07 -3.45
N GLY A 144 2.85 7.69 -3.25
CA GLY A 144 2.34 8.74 -4.11
C GLY A 144 2.70 10.13 -3.55
N VAL A 145 3.18 11.01 -4.40
CA VAL A 145 3.56 12.40 -4.06
C VAL A 145 2.68 13.35 -4.86
N ALA A 146 1.87 14.17 -4.19
CA ALA A 146 0.97 15.11 -4.85
C ALA A 146 0.68 16.34 -3.98
N ASP A 147 -0.24 17.22 -4.41
CA ASP A 147 -0.66 18.40 -3.67
C ASP A 147 -1.92 18.20 -2.81
N ASN A 148 -2.53 17.02 -2.89
CA ASN A 148 -3.70 16.63 -2.09
C ASN A 148 -3.76 15.12 -1.83
N LYS A 149 -4.62 14.72 -0.89
CA LYS A 149 -4.76 13.34 -0.42
C LYS A 149 -5.26 12.38 -1.49
N ILE A 150 -6.20 12.80 -2.32
CA ILE A 150 -6.81 11.94 -3.35
C ILE A 150 -5.78 11.56 -4.43
N THR A 151 -5.07 12.55 -4.95
CA THR A 151 -4.08 12.30 -5.99
C THR A 151 -2.81 11.63 -5.46
N SER A 152 -2.43 11.87 -4.19
CA SER A 152 -1.33 11.13 -3.57
C SER A 152 -1.69 9.65 -3.37
N LYS A 153 -2.91 9.32 -2.93
CA LYS A 153 -3.39 7.92 -2.85
C LYS A 153 -3.39 7.27 -4.24
N LEU A 154 -3.93 7.96 -5.25
CA LEU A 154 -3.92 7.46 -6.63
C LEU A 154 -2.48 7.19 -7.11
N GLY A 155 -1.53 8.08 -6.76
CA GLY A 155 -0.10 7.91 -7.08
C GLY A 155 0.51 6.67 -6.46
N SER A 156 0.18 6.33 -5.21
CA SER A 156 0.68 5.12 -4.55
C SER A 156 0.12 3.83 -5.17
N ASP A 157 -1.09 3.88 -5.75
CA ASP A 157 -1.71 2.75 -6.42
C ASP A 157 -1.28 2.59 -7.89
N TYR A 158 -0.81 3.68 -8.53
CA TYR A 158 -0.53 3.74 -9.96
C TYR A 158 0.55 2.76 -10.43
N LYS A 159 1.62 2.64 -9.64
CA LYS A 159 2.73 1.69 -9.90
C LYS A 159 3.04 0.93 -8.61
N LYS A 160 2.76 -0.36 -8.59
CA LYS A 160 3.08 -1.28 -7.50
C LYS A 160 3.82 -2.50 -8.05
N PRO A 161 4.74 -3.10 -7.30
CA PRO A 161 5.24 -2.70 -5.97
C PRO A 161 6.45 -1.74 -6.04
N ASP A 162 6.86 -1.24 -4.84
CA ASP A 162 8.16 -0.59 -4.60
C ASP A 162 8.43 0.59 -5.54
N ALA A 163 7.44 1.46 -5.70
CA ALA A 163 7.50 2.57 -6.64
C ALA A 163 7.13 3.92 -5.98
N ILE A 164 7.69 4.99 -6.51
CA ILE A 164 7.32 6.36 -6.14
C ILE A 164 6.73 7.04 -7.36
N THR A 165 5.50 7.53 -7.25
CA THR A 165 4.80 8.21 -8.33
C THR A 165 4.47 9.64 -7.92
N GLN A 166 4.98 10.62 -8.67
CA GLN A 166 4.60 12.01 -8.50
C GLN A 166 3.47 12.36 -9.46
N ILE A 167 2.35 12.88 -8.91
CA ILE A 167 1.26 13.49 -9.67
C ILE A 167 1.26 14.98 -9.39
N SER A 168 1.48 15.77 -10.44
CA SER A 168 1.60 17.22 -10.39
C SER A 168 0.76 17.86 -11.48
N GLU A 169 0.61 19.18 -11.43
CA GLU A 169 -0.11 19.92 -12.47
C GLU A 169 0.43 19.65 -13.89
N SER A 170 1.74 19.40 -14.01
CA SER A 170 2.39 19.18 -15.32
C SER A 170 2.06 17.81 -15.96
N ASN A 171 1.74 16.78 -15.15
CA ASN A 171 1.47 15.43 -15.65
C ASN A 171 0.09 14.88 -15.25
N TYR A 172 -0.73 15.70 -14.58
CA TYR A 172 -2.05 15.28 -14.06
C TYR A 172 -2.94 14.72 -15.18
N LYS A 173 -3.03 15.42 -16.32
CA LYS A 173 -3.89 15.00 -17.42
C LYS A 173 -3.44 13.69 -18.05
N GLU A 174 -2.14 13.48 -18.12
CA GLU A 174 -1.54 12.29 -18.70
C GLU A 174 -1.75 11.07 -17.81
N ILE A 175 -1.62 11.23 -16.49
CA ILE A 175 -1.71 10.13 -15.53
C ILE A 175 -3.16 9.85 -15.11
N VAL A 176 -3.92 10.90 -14.76
CA VAL A 176 -5.22 10.72 -14.08
C VAL A 176 -6.36 10.53 -15.08
N TYR A 177 -6.40 11.27 -16.19
CA TYR A 177 -7.54 11.24 -17.11
C TYR A 177 -7.77 9.89 -17.81
N PRO A 178 -6.73 9.07 -18.13
CA PRO A 178 -6.95 7.74 -18.69
C PRO A 178 -7.46 6.71 -17.71
N LEU A 179 -7.38 6.98 -16.39
CA LEU A 179 -7.75 6.00 -15.37
C LEU A 179 -9.27 5.88 -15.24
N PRO A 180 -9.78 4.68 -14.94
CA PRO A 180 -11.16 4.49 -14.59
C PRO A 180 -11.53 5.34 -13.35
N VAL A 181 -12.74 5.89 -13.32
CA VAL A 181 -13.19 6.69 -12.18
C VAL A 181 -13.23 5.89 -10.86
N GLU A 182 -13.35 4.58 -10.95
CA GLU A 182 -13.31 3.65 -9.83
C GLU A 182 -11.95 3.58 -9.12
N ASP A 183 -10.87 4.04 -9.77
CA ASP A 183 -9.54 4.10 -9.16
C ASP A 183 -9.43 5.28 -8.17
N LEU A 184 -10.37 6.20 -8.21
CA LEU A 184 -10.42 7.29 -7.22
C LEU A 184 -10.94 6.79 -5.88
N LEU A 185 -10.28 7.20 -4.82
CA LEU A 185 -10.68 6.88 -3.45
C LEU A 185 -12.16 7.25 -3.21
N TYR A 186 -12.90 6.36 -2.57
CA TYR A 186 -14.33 6.45 -2.28
C TYR A 186 -15.28 6.38 -3.49
N VAL A 187 -14.78 6.08 -4.68
CA VAL A 187 -15.62 5.81 -5.85
C VAL A 187 -15.87 4.30 -5.98
N GLY A 188 -16.90 3.84 -5.27
CA GLY A 188 -17.37 2.46 -5.39
C GLY A 188 -18.31 2.25 -6.58
N PRO A 189 -18.77 0.99 -6.84
CA PRO A 189 -19.58 0.64 -8.01
C PRO A 189 -20.85 1.49 -8.16
N ALA A 190 -21.51 1.85 -7.04
CA ALA A 190 -22.72 2.67 -7.08
C ALA A 190 -22.44 4.11 -7.52
N THR A 191 -21.32 4.69 -7.08
CA THR A 191 -20.88 6.03 -7.48
C THR A 191 -20.41 6.03 -8.93
N SER A 192 -19.60 5.06 -9.31
CA SER A 192 -19.12 4.89 -10.68
C SER A 192 -20.26 4.82 -11.69
N LYS A 193 -21.33 4.04 -11.38
CA LYS A 193 -22.53 3.95 -12.25
C LYS A 193 -23.26 5.30 -12.43
N LYS A 194 -23.13 6.22 -11.48
CA LYS A 194 -23.75 7.56 -11.59
C LYS A 194 -22.88 8.55 -12.36
N LEU A 195 -21.56 8.31 -12.41
CA LEU A 195 -20.60 9.20 -13.06
C LEU A 195 -20.38 8.84 -14.54
N ARG A 196 -20.78 7.66 -14.97
CA ARG A 196 -20.81 7.19 -16.37
C ARG A 196 -22.15 7.51 -17.03
#